data_ca2928a57a11614cd0d67a1a51b500e4
#
_entry.id   ca2928a57a11614cd0d67a1a51b500e4
#
_cell.length_a   1.000
_cell.length_b   1.000
_cell.length_c   1.000
_cell.angle_alpha   90.00
_cell.angle_beta   90.00
_cell.angle_gamma   90.00
#
_symmetry.space_group_name_H-M   'P 1'
#
loop_
_entity.id
_entity.type
_entity.pdbx_description
1 polymer ?
#
loop_
_entity_poly.entity_id
_entity_poly.type
_entity_poly.pdbx_seq_one_letter_code
_entity_poly.pdbx_strand_id
1 'polypeptide(L)'
;QDFAGCAALVVAFWCNHCPYVQNYEARFVAWADEARKHGVGVIAINSNDETNYPEDSLAHMVTRASAHGYTFPYARDANQAIAELYGAACTPHFLVFDRDFRLQYQGRFDDDREGHNVKERYLPDAVDAIVFGRPVARDMTWAIGCSIKWS
;
A
#
# COMPACT_ATOMS: atom_id res chain seq x y z
N GLN A 1 -5.48 15.49 3.28
CA GLN A 1 -5.80 16.71 2.55
C GLN A 1 -5.13 16.76 1.18
N ASP A 2 -3.91 16.24 1.08
CA ASP A 2 -3.20 16.19 -0.20
C ASP A 2 -3.90 15.29 -1.23
N PHE A 3 -4.84 14.47 -0.76
CA PHE A 3 -5.61 13.56 -1.60
C PHE A 3 -7.07 13.96 -1.71
N ALA A 4 -7.42 15.16 -1.28
CA ALA A 4 -8.78 15.67 -1.44
C ALA A 4 -9.13 15.74 -2.93
N GLY A 5 -10.33 15.28 -3.28
CA GLY A 5 -10.81 15.27 -4.66
C GLY A 5 -10.37 14.09 -5.50
N CYS A 6 -9.55 13.17 -4.98
CA CYS A 6 -9.22 11.95 -5.73
C CYS A 6 -10.44 11.00 -5.77
N ALA A 7 -10.51 10.20 -6.83
CA ALA A 7 -11.62 9.25 -7.03
C ALA A 7 -11.57 8.09 -6.04
N ALA A 8 -10.36 7.69 -5.65
CA ALA A 8 -10.10 6.68 -4.64
C ALA A 8 -8.74 6.96 -4.02
N LEU A 9 -8.51 6.48 -2.80
CA LEU A 9 -7.22 6.60 -2.12
C LEU A 9 -6.74 5.22 -1.70
N VAL A 10 -5.51 4.90 -2.07
CA VAL A 10 -4.85 3.66 -1.67
C VAL A 10 -3.76 3.98 -0.67
N VAL A 11 -3.83 3.35 0.50
CA VAL A 11 -2.80 3.43 1.54
C VAL A 11 -2.14 2.06 1.64
N ALA A 12 -0.83 2.01 1.45
CA ALA A 12 -0.06 0.78 1.55
C ALA A 12 0.88 0.86 2.75
N PHE A 13 0.69 -0.01 3.73
CA PHE A 13 1.69 -0.19 4.77
C PHE A 13 2.81 -1.03 4.19
N TRP A 14 4.01 -0.46 4.18
CA TRP A 14 5.12 -0.86 3.34
C TRP A 14 6.42 -0.85 4.14
N CYS A 15 7.48 -1.43 3.60
CA CYS A 15 8.81 -1.32 4.19
C CYS A 15 9.87 -1.57 3.12
N ASN A 16 11.13 -1.41 3.49
CA ASN A 16 12.24 -1.54 2.54
C ASN A 16 12.75 -2.97 2.41
N HIS A 17 12.74 -3.73 3.49
CA HIS A 17 13.49 -4.99 3.56
C HIS A 17 12.63 -6.25 3.51
N CYS A 18 11.32 -6.14 3.53
CA CYS A 18 10.43 -7.30 3.60
C CYS A 18 10.38 -8.06 2.26
N PRO A 19 10.65 -9.36 2.23
CA PRO A 19 10.54 -10.14 0.99
C PRO A 19 9.15 -10.11 0.37
N TYR A 20 8.09 -10.09 1.16
CA TYR A 20 6.73 -9.96 0.64
C TYR A 20 6.52 -8.64 -0.09
N VAL A 21 7.03 -7.54 0.47
CA VAL A 21 6.99 -6.23 -0.18
C VAL A 21 7.78 -6.28 -1.49
N GLN A 22 8.97 -6.82 -1.45
CA GLN A 22 9.84 -6.90 -2.63
C GLN A 22 9.24 -7.74 -3.75
N ASN A 23 8.48 -8.78 -3.42
CA ASN A 23 7.77 -9.58 -4.41
C ASN A 23 6.68 -8.77 -5.14
N TYR A 24 5.94 -7.92 -4.42
CA TYR A 24 4.87 -7.11 -5.00
C TYR A 24 5.36 -5.81 -5.64
N GLU A 25 6.54 -5.34 -5.27
CA GLU A 25 6.99 -3.97 -5.52
C GLU A 25 6.87 -3.54 -6.98
N ALA A 26 7.42 -4.31 -7.90
CA ALA A 26 7.40 -3.91 -9.31
C ALA A 26 5.97 -3.81 -9.86
N ARG A 27 5.10 -4.76 -9.51
CA ARG A 27 3.71 -4.76 -9.95
C ARG A 27 2.92 -3.63 -9.33
N PHE A 28 3.13 -3.38 -8.04
CA PHE A 28 2.44 -2.30 -7.34
C PHE A 28 2.87 -0.93 -7.88
N VAL A 29 4.16 -0.72 -8.09
CA VAL A 29 4.68 0.54 -8.62
C VAL A 29 4.12 0.80 -10.02
N ALA A 30 4.12 -0.19 -10.89
CA ALA A 30 3.57 -0.05 -12.24
C ALA A 30 2.06 0.23 -12.21
N TRP A 31 1.32 -0.49 -11.38
CA TRP A 31 -0.11 -0.27 -11.22
C TRP A 31 -0.40 1.12 -10.67
N ALA A 32 0.33 1.56 -9.65
CA ALA A 32 0.13 2.86 -9.03
C ALA A 32 0.39 4.01 -10.01
N ASP A 33 1.42 3.88 -10.83
CA ASP A 33 1.72 4.87 -11.85
C ASP A 33 0.55 5.06 -12.82
N GLU A 34 -0.03 3.96 -13.28
CA GLU A 34 -1.21 4.00 -14.14
C GLU A 34 -2.45 4.55 -13.41
N ALA A 35 -2.70 4.07 -12.20
CA ALA A 35 -3.87 4.47 -11.41
C ALA A 35 -3.89 5.98 -11.13
N ARG A 36 -2.72 6.54 -10.82
CA ARG A 36 -2.60 7.98 -10.55
C ARG A 36 -2.98 8.84 -11.75
N LYS A 37 -2.75 8.35 -12.96
CA LYS A 37 -3.18 9.05 -14.18
C LYS A 37 -4.69 9.15 -14.31
N HIS A 38 -5.42 8.30 -13.60
CA HIS A 38 -6.88 8.27 -13.58
C HIS A 38 -7.49 8.86 -12.30
N GLY A 39 -6.74 9.66 -11.57
CA GLY A 39 -7.23 10.39 -10.40
C GLY A 39 -7.25 9.58 -9.12
N VAL A 40 -6.53 8.48 -9.05
CA VAL A 40 -6.38 7.67 -7.82
C VAL A 40 -5.20 8.18 -7.01
N GLY A 41 -5.43 8.49 -5.73
CA GLY A 41 -4.35 8.84 -4.81
C GLY A 41 -3.68 7.58 -4.27
N VAL A 42 -2.37 7.60 -4.16
CA VAL A 42 -1.58 6.47 -3.63
C VAL A 42 -0.54 7.01 -2.67
N ILE A 43 -0.45 6.40 -1.50
CA ILE A 43 0.61 6.68 -0.52
C ILE A 43 1.07 5.36 0.11
N ALA A 44 2.36 5.20 0.27
CA ALA A 44 2.95 4.12 1.04
C ALA A 44 3.50 4.66 2.36
N ILE A 45 3.36 3.89 3.42
CA ILE A 45 3.72 4.30 4.78
C ILE A 45 4.60 3.21 5.41
N ASN A 46 5.77 3.60 5.90
CA ASN A 46 6.67 2.71 6.63
C ASN A 46 6.60 3.03 8.12
N SER A 47 6.09 2.08 8.90
CA SER A 47 5.92 2.21 10.35
C SER A 47 6.91 1.36 11.14
N ASN A 48 7.88 0.70 10.50
CA ASN A 48 8.86 -0.13 11.19
C ASN A 48 9.79 0.69 12.08
N ASP A 49 10.18 0.10 13.20
CA ASP A 49 11.15 0.71 14.11
C ASP A 49 12.53 0.81 13.45
N GLU A 50 12.96 2.02 13.12
CA GLU A 50 14.23 2.22 12.43
C GLU A 50 15.45 2.11 13.35
N THR A 51 15.26 2.18 14.66
CA THR A 51 16.35 2.06 15.62
C THR A 51 16.92 0.62 15.62
N ASN A 52 16.03 -0.36 15.66
CA ASN A 52 16.41 -1.77 15.64
C ASN A 52 16.46 -2.36 14.22
N TYR A 53 15.85 -1.67 13.26
CA TYR A 53 15.80 -2.09 11.85
C TYR A 53 16.24 -0.92 10.96
N PRO A 54 17.56 -0.58 10.97
CA PRO A 54 18.05 0.60 10.26
C PRO A 54 17.84 0.57 8.75
N GLU A 55 17.66 -0.61 8.16
CA GLU A 55 17.31 -0.74 6.74
C GLU A 55 15.94 -0.11 6.40
N ASP A 56 15.11 0.19 7.41
CA ASP A 56 13.83 0.88 7.23
C ASP A 56 13.89 2.36 7.64
N SER A 57 15.07 2.92 7.76
CA SER A 57 15.25 4.35 8.04
C SER A 57 14.74 5.22 6.89
N LEU A 58 14.46 6.48 7.20
CA LEU A 58 14.05 7.46 6.17
C LEU A 58 15.08 7.57 5.05
N ALA A 59 16.37 7.55 5.38
CA ALA A 59 17.43 7.61 4.37
C ALA A 59 17.34 6.43 3.39
N HIS A 60 17.13 5.22 3.90
CA HIS A 60 16.95 4.03 3.06
C HIS A 60 15.66 4.08 2.26
N MET A 61 14.58 4.68 2.81
CA MET A 61 13.34 4.87 2.08
C MET A 61 13.54 5.76 0.86
N VAL A 62 14.26 6.86 1.02
CA VAL A 62 14.57 7.78 -0.09
C VAL A 62 15.37 7.06 -1.18
N THR A 63 16.39 6.31 -0.79
CA THR A 63 17.20 5.54 -1.73
C THR A 63 16.38 4.52 -2.48
N ARG A 64 15.54 3.77 -1.77
CA ARG A 64 14.71 2.73 -2.39
C ARG A 64 13.66 3.31 -3.33
N ALA A 65 13.00 4.39 -2.92
CA ALA A 65 12.00 5.05 -3.75
C ALA A 65 12.61 5.52 -5.07
N SER A 66 13.81 6.10 -5.02
CA SER A 66 14.52 6.53 -6.22
C SER A 66 14.93 5.35 -7.09
N ALA A 67 15.52 4.32 -6.48
CA ALA A 67 16.03 3.15 -7.21
C ALA A 67 14.92 2.35 -7.90
N HIS A 68 13.72 2.28 -7.31
CA HIS A 68 12.61 1.47 -7.82
C HIS A 68 11.52 2.30 -8.49
N GLY A 69 11.75 3.58 -8.71
CA GLY A 69 10.87 4.43 -9.51
C GLY A 69 9.50 4.73 -8.87
N TYR A 70 9.46 4.90 -7.57
CA TYR A 70 8.21 5.27 -6.89
C TYR A 70 7.75 6.65 -7.36
N THR A 71 6.52 6.72 -7.87
CA THR A 71 5.91 7.99 -8.30
C THR A 71 4.91 8.53 -7.27
N PHE A 72 4.63 7.77 -6.23
CA PHE A 72 3.74 8.12 -5.12
C PHE A 72 4.56 8.50 -3.87
N PRO A 73 3.97 9.26 -2.93
CA PRO A 73 4.64 9.55 -1.67
C PRO A 73 4.93 8.28 -0.87
N TYR A 74 6.11 8.25 -0.27
CA TYR A 74 6.52 7.18 0.64
C TYR A 74 6.90 7.85 1.96
N ALA A 75 6.04 7.73 2.96
CA ALA A 75 6.11 8.48 4.20
C ALA A 75 6.58 7.62 5.38
N ARG A 76 7.23 8.27 6.33
CA ARG A 76 7.68 7.66 7.58
C ARG A 76 6.66 7.88 8.68
N ASP A 77 6.18 6.80 9.31
CA ASP A 77 5.32 6.81 10.50
C ASP A 77 6.19 6.53 11.73
N ALA A 78 6.96 7.54 12.15
CA ALA A 78 8.04 7.37 13.13
C ALA A 78 7.55 6.90 14.51
N ASN A 79 6.38 7.37 14.96
CA ASN A 79 5.80 6.99 16.24
C ASN A 79 4.81 5.83 16.14
N GLN A 80 4.66 5.27 14.93
CA GLN A 80 3.78 4.12 14.65
C GLN A 80 2.28 4.38 14.92
N ALA A 81 1.90 5.64 15.08
CA ALA A 81 0.53 6.00 15.39
C ALA A 81 -0.42 5.70 14.25
N ILE A 82 0.02 5.88 13.01
CA ILE A 82 -0.82 5.64 11.83
C ILE A 82 -1.09 4.13 11.68
N ALA A 83 -0.08 3.30 11.85
CA ALA A 83 -0.25 1.85 11.80
C ALA A 83 -1.23 1.37 12.89
N GLU A 84 -1.10 1.88 14.10
CA GLU A 84 -2.02 1.55 15.20
C GLU A 84 -3.44 1.99 14.88
N LEU A 85 -3.61 3.22 14.38
CA LEU A 85 -4.92 3.78 14.06
C LEU A 85 -5.68 2.93 13.04
N TYR A 86 -4.99 2.43 12.02
CA TYR A 86 -5.60 1.62 10.97
C TYR A 86 -5.56 0.12 11.24
N GLY A 87 -5.02 -0.30 12.38
CA GLY A 87 -4.94 -1.71 12.72
C GLY A 87 -4.01 -2.53 11.84
N ALA A 88 -2.99 -1.88 11.26
CA ALA A 88 -2.02 -2.57 10.43
C ALA A 88 -1.10 -3.42 11.31
N ALA A 89 -0.82 -4.65 10.87
CA ALA A 89 0.02 -5.58 11.62
C ALA A 89 1.16 -6.16 10.78
N CYS A 90 1.07 -6.07 9.46
CA CYS A 90 2.07 -6.62 8.56
C CYS A 90 2.25 -5.72 7.34
N THR A 91 3.29 -6.01 6.56
CA THR A 91 3.57 -5.37 5.27
C THR A 91 3.76 -6.45 4.20
N PRO A 92 3.23 -6.28 3.00
CA PRO A 92 2.35 -5.19 2.60
C PRO A 92 0.92 -5.39 3.13
N HIS A 93 0.29 -4.31 3.53
CA HIS A 93 -1.13 -4.30 3.90
C HIS A 93 -1.76 -3.10 3.20
N PHE A 94 -2.75 -3.34 2.37
CA PHE A 94 -3.38 -2.30 1.54
C PHE A 94 -4.74 -1.94 2.07
N LEU A 95 -5.05 -0.64 2.04
CA LEU A 95 -6.38 -0.12 2.34
C LEU A 95 -6.83 0.76 1.19
N VAL A 96 -8.10 0.65 0.81
CA VAL A 96 -8.68 1.45 -0.27
C VAL A 96 -9.87 2.22 0.28
N PHE A 97 -9.82 3.53 0.09
CA PHE A 97 -10.88 4.45 0.50
C PHE A 97 -11.55 5.05 -0.72
N ASP A 98 -12.86 5.32 -0.61
CA ASP A 98 -13.59 6.03 -1.65
C ASP A 98 -13.33 7.55 -1.57
N ARG A 99 -14.02 8.34 -2.43
CA ARG A 99 -13.82 9.80 -2.46
C ARG A 99 -14.25 10.49 -1.17
N ASP A 100 -15.09 9.84 -0.36
CA ASP A 100 -15.51 10.35 0.94
C ASP A 100 -14.64 9.83 2.08
N PHE A 101 -13.51 9.21 1.75
CA PHE A 101 -12.54 8.60 2.68
C PHE A 101 -13.15 7.51 3.56
N ARG A 102 -14.10 6.75 3.01
CA ARG A 102 -14.66 5.56 3.65
C ARG A 102 -13.92 4.34 3.19
N LEU A 103 -13.53 3.47 4.13
CA LEU A 103 -12.82 2.24 3.83
C LEU A 103 -13.73 1.29 3.04
N GLN A 104 -13.27 0.87 1.86
CA GLN A 104 -14.02 -0.04 0.98
C GLN A 104 -13.34 -1.38 0.77
N TYR A 105 -12.03 -1.45 1.00
CA TYR A 105 -11.27 -2.69 0.88
C TYR A 105 -10.04 -2.65 1.77
N GLN A 106 -9.68 -3.81 2.32
CA GLN A 106 -8.38 -3.99 2.96
C GLN A 106 -7.86 -5.40 2.74
N GLY A 107 -6.55 -5.53 2.63
CA GLY A 107 -5.90 -6.83 2.48
C GLY A 107 -4.75 -6.83 1.49
N ARG A 108 -4.71 -7.85 0.65
CA ARG A 108 -3.62 -8.10 -0.29
C ARG A 108 -3.82 -7.38 -1.61
N PHE A 109 -2.71 -7.22 -2.34
CA PHE A 109 -2.72 -6.67 -3.70
C PHE A 109 -3.37 -7.66 -4.69
N ASP A 110 -2.92 -8.90 -4.67
CA ASP A 110 -3.47 -9.99 -5.49
C ASP A 110 -3.28 -11.34 -4.77
N ASP A 111 -3.65 -12.43 -5.43
CA ASP A 111 -3.61 -13.76 -4.83
C ASP A 111 -2.29 -14.50 -5.04
N ASP A 112 -1.32 -13.91 -5.73
CA ASP A 112 -0.02 -14.52 -5.97
C ASP A 112 1.11 -13.50 -5.79
N ARG A 113 1.77 -13.53 -4.63
CA ARG A 113 2.83 -12.57 -4.31
C ARG A 113 3.98 -12.57 -5.34
N GLU A 114 4.25 -13.69 -5.98
CA GLU A 114 5.31 -13.79 -6.98
C GLU A 114 4.88 -13.32 -8.37
N GLY A 115 3.57 -13.21 -8.60
CA GLY A 115 3.02 -12.68 -9.83
C GLY A 115 3.07 -13.63 -11.03
N HIS A 116 3.34 -14.92 -10.81
CA HIS A 116 3.47 -15.89 -11.89
C HIS A 116 2.13 -16.45 -12.34
N ASN A 117 1.13 -16.50 -11.46
CA ASN A 117 -0.16 -17.10 -11.73
C ASN A 117 -1.28 -16.34 -11.01
N VAL A 118 -1.35 -15.04 -11.26
CA VAL A 118 -2.36 -14.18 -10.64
C VAL A 118 -3.73 -14.50 -11.24
N LYS A 119 -4.69 -14.88 -10.40
CA LYS A 119 -6.07 -15.17 -10.77
C LYS A 119 -7.03 -14.10 -10.24
N GLU A 120 -6.73 -13.51 -9.09
CA GLU A 120 -7.55 -12.51 -8.42
C GLU A 120 -6.74 -11.24 -8.19
N ARG A 121 -7.18 -10.14 -8.77
CA ARG A 121 -6.55 -8.83 -8.65
C ARG A 121 -7.29 -8.00 -7.62
N TYR A 122 -7.19 -8.37 -6.35
CA TYR A 122 -8.02 -7.81 -5.26
C TYR A 122 -8.01 -6.28 -5.20
N LEU A 123 -6.81 -5.68 -5.10
CA LEU A 123 -6.68 -4.24 -4.98
C LEU A 123 -7.08 -3.51 -6.26
N PRO A 124 -6.55 -3.87 -7.43
CA PRO A 124 -6.96 -3.22 -8.68
C PRO A 124 -8.46 -3.30 -8.93
N ASP A 125 -9.08 -4.45 -8.68
CA ASP A 125 -10.52 -4.63 -8.91
C ASP A 125 -11.35 -3.77 -7.94
N ALA A 126 -10.92 -3.65 -6.69
CA ALA A 126 -11.59 -2.79 -5.71
C ALA A 126 -11.51 -1.32 -6.14
N VAL A 127 -10.35 -0.87 -6.57
CA VAL A 127 -10.16 0.52 -7.03
C VAL A 127 -11.00 0.79 -8.28
N ASP A 128 -11.01 -0.13 -9.24
CA ASP A 128 -11.81 0.01 -10.45
C ASP A 128 -13.31 0.12 -10.12
N ALA A 129 -13.79 -0.72 -9.20
CA ALA A 129 -15.19 -0.66 -8.76
C ALA A 129 -15.53 0.71 -8.20
N ILE A 130 -14.68 1.27 -7.34
CA ILE A 130 -14.90 2.59 -6.73
C ILE A 130 -14.88 3.69 -7.80
N VAL A 131 -13.88 3.69 -8.67
CA VAL A 131 -13.73 4.70 -9.72
C VAL A 131 -14.92 4.71 -10.67
N PHE A 132 -15.46 3.54 -11.01
CA PHE A 132 -16.61 3.42 -11.91
C PHE A 132 -17.97 3.39 -11.19
N GLY A 133 -17.99 3.66 -9.89
CA GLY A 133 -19.24 3.75 -9.13
C GLY A 133 -19.94 2.42 -8.93
N ARG A 134 -19.21 1.32 -8.93
CA ARG A 134 -19.74 -0.03 -8.71
C ARG A 134 -19.45 -0.50 -7.30
N PRO A 135 -20.27 -1.42 -6.73
CA PRO A 135 -19.95 -2.02 -5.44
C PRO A 135 -18.64 -2.82 -5.49
N VAL A 136 -17.86 -2.78 -4.42
CA VAL A 136 -16.67 -3.62 -4.28
C VAL A 136 -17.13 -5.05 -3.98
N ALA A 137 -16.78 -5.99 -4.87
CA ALA A 137 -17.22 -7.36 -4.77
C ALA A 137 -16.63 -8.10 -3.57
N ARG A 138 -15.37 -7.79 -3.25
CA ARG A 138 -14.68 -8.36 -2.09
C ARG A 138 -14.06 -7.23 -1.31
N ASP A 139 -14.55 -7.00 -0.10
CA ASP A 139 -14.14 -5.86 0.72
C ASP A 139 -12.98 -6.17 1.66
N MET A 140 -12.60 -7.43 1.79
CA MET A 140 -11.51 -7.86 2.66
C MET A 140 -10.86 -9.15 2.17
N THR A 141 -9.53 -9.18 2.26
CA THR A 141 -8.73 -10.40 2.24
C THR A 141 -7.78 -10.36 3.43
N TRP A 142 -7.29 -11.52 3.87
CA TRP A 142 -6.30 -11.51 4.95
C TRP A 142 -4.97 -10.98 4.40
N ALA A 143 -4.43 -9.94 5.03
CA ALA A 143 -3.11 -9.45 4.70
C ALA A 143 -2.07 -10.50 5.09
N ILE A 144 -1.15 -10.78 4.18
CA ILE A 144 -0.07 -11.76 4.38
C ILE A 144 1.24 -11.06 4.12
N GLY A 145 2.15 -11.13 5.08
CA GLY A 145 3.44 -10.46 4.94
C GLY A 145 4.28 -10.55 6.19
N CYS A 146 5.34 -9.76 6.22
CA CYS A 146 6.20 -9.63 7.40
C CYS A 146 5.50 -8.79 8.46
N SER A 147 5.66 -9.15 9.73
CA SER A 147 5.11 -8.34 10.82
C SER A 147 5.72 -6.93 10.82
N ILE A 148 4.93 -5.93 11.20
CA ILE A 148 5.44 -4.58 11.46
C ILE A 148 6.36 -4.67 12.68
N LYS A 149 7.51 -3.98 12.59
CA LYS A 149 8.52 -3.99 13.66
C LYS A 149 8.20 -2.86 14.63
N TRP A 150 7.50 -3.22 15.71
CA TRP A 150 7.12 -2.25 16.74
C TRP A 150 8.31 -1.87 17.61
N SER A 151 8.35 -0.64 18.03
CA SER A 151 9.37 -0.15 18.97
C SER A 151 9.01 -0.49 20.41
#